data_df03d5154a7923bf029c9324c3d14b01
#
_entry.id   df03d5154a7923bf029c9324c3d14b01
#
_cell.length_a   1.000
_cell.length_b   1.000
_cell.length_c   1.000
_cell.angle_alpha   90.00
_cell.angle_beta   90.00
_cell.angle_gamma   90.00
#
_symmetry.space_group_name_H-M   'P 1'
#
loop_
_entity.id
_entity.type
_entity.pdbx_description
1 polymer ?
#
loop_
_entity_poly.entity_id
_entity_poly.type
_entity_poly.pdbx_seq_one_letter_code
_entity_poly.pdbx_strand_id
1 'polypeptide(L)'
;SVAGQAIGPDGCPVPLTIDLKGVNFDFDKATLRPEAIVILDEAIAILQKYPQLKVEVAGHTDSVGTEEYNQGLSERRATTVHTYLTDKGIDAARLVGPVGFGELRPIDTNDTSEGRARNRRTELNVQN
;
A
#
# COMPACT_ATOMS: atom_id res chain seq x y z
N SER A 1 21.44 2.24 -17.30
CA SER A 1 20.81 2.30 -17.29
C SER A 1 20.48 2.56 -17.21
N VAL A 2 20.96 3.11 -16.91
CA VAL A 2 20.19 3.37 -16.82
C VAL A 2 19.64 3.63 -16.86
N ALA A 3 20.07 4.16 -16.65
CA ALA A 3 19.11 4.34 -16.67
C ALA A 3 18.59 4.21 -16.61
N GLY A 4 18.81 4.49 -16.45
CA GLY A 4 18.10 4.28 -16.29
C GLY A 4 17.92 3.76 -16.05
N GLN A 5 18.33 3.77 -16.05
CA GLN A 5 18.06 3.20 -15.89
C GLN A 5 17.77 2.50 -15.87
N ALA A 6 17.75 2.47 -15.88
CA ALA A 6 17.50 1.80 -15.88
C ALA A 6 17.37 1.14 -16.62
N ILE A 7 17.41 0.69 -16.89
CA ILE A 7 17.28 0.05 -17.51
C ILE A 7 16.84 -0.68 -17.89
N GLY A 8 16.79 -0.93 -18.29
CA GLY A 8 16.44 -1.62 -18.49
C GLY A 8 16.30 -2.39 -19.20
N PRO A 9 16.40 -2.85 -19.66
CA PRO A 9 16.39 -3.54 -20.17
C PRO A 9 16.35 -4.44 -20.70
N ASP A 10 16.60 -4.68 -21.04
CA ASP A 10 16.59 -5.55 -21.11
C ASP A 10 16.50 -6.44 -20.65
N GLY A 11 16.77 -6.50 -20.66
CA GLY A 11 16.60 -7.31 -19.63
C GLY A 11 15.89 -6.70 -18.68
N CYS A 12 15.36 -6.57 -18.73
CA CYS A 12 14.89 -5.76 -18.08
C CYS A 12 14.74 -5.29 -17.04
N PRO A 13 14.99 -4.55 -16.98
CA PRO A 13 15.01 -4.11 -15.61
C PRO A 13 13.65 -3.72 -15.15
N VAL A 14 13.41 -4.00 -13.90
CA VAL A 14 12.21 -3.50 -13.26
C VAL A 14 12.29 -1.97 -13.26
N PRO A 15 11.32 -1.28 -13.84
CA PRO A 15 11.33 0.18 -13.78
C PRO A 15 11.22 0.64 -12.34
N LEU A 16 12.22 1.36 -11.86
CA LEU A 16 12.21 1.89 -10.49
C LEU A 16 11.17 2.99 -10.32
N THR A 17 10.59 3.44 -11.42
CA THR A 17 9.58 4.50 -11.42
C THR A 17 8.16 3.97 -11.31
N ILE A 18 7.95 2.67 -11.13
CA ILE A 18 6.61 2.12 -10.91
C ILE A 18 6.07 2.69 -9.60
N ASP A 19 4.98 3.40 -9.72
CA ASP A 19 4.27 3.98 -8.59
C ASP A 19 2.96 3.23 -8.40
N LEU A 20 2.94 2.37 -7.39
CA LEU A 20 1.74 1.64 -7.02
C LEU A 20 0.94 2.52 -6.06
N LYS A 21 -0.25 2.89 -6.51
CA LYS A 21 -1.12 3.72 -5.68
C LYS A 21 -1.63 2.93 -4.50
N GLY A 22 -1.61 3.56 -3.34
CA GLY A 22 -2.23 3.03 -2.15
C GLY A 22 -3.72 3.31 -2.13
N VAL A 23 -4.40 2.79 -1.13
CA VAL A 23 -5.85 2.94 -0.98
C VAL A 23 -6.16 3.62 0.34
N ASN A 24 -7.24 4.40 0.34
CA ASN A 24 -7.70 5.13 1.51
C ASN A 24 -8.87 4.42 2.17
N PHE A 25 -9.04 4.70 3.46
CA PHE A 25 -10.10 4.07 4.29
C PHE A 25 -10.96 5.14 4.93
N ASP A 26 -12.21 4.77 5.19
CA ASP A 26 -13.09 5.58 5.98
C ASP A 26 -12.64 5.62 7.44
N PHE A 27 -13.10 6.61 8.19
CA PHE A 27 -12.75 6.76 9.59
C PHE A 27 -13.11 5.47 10.36
N ASP A 28 -12.17 5.00 11.15
CA ASP A 28 -12.34 3.83 12.03
C ASP A 28 -12.70 2.54 11.27
N LYS A 29 -12.38 2.45 9.97
CA LYS A 29 -12.70 1.29 9.14
C LYS A 29 -11.45 0.67 8.54
N ALA A 30 -11.51 -0.64 8.35
CA ALA A 30 -10.47 -1.40 7.63
C ALA A 30 -11.10 -2.21 6.49
N THR A 31 -12.28 -1.80 6.01
CA THR A 31 -12.96 -2.43 4.88
C THR A 31 -12.67 -1.66 3.61
N LEU A 32 -12.55 -2.37 2.49
CA LEU A 32 -12.22 -1.75 1.20
C LEU A 32 -13.42 -0.99 0.66
N ARG A 33 -13.18 0.25 0.24
CA ARG A 33 -14.15 1.06 -0.48
C ARG A 33 -14.17 0.64 -1.95
N PRO A 34 -15.28 0.88 -2.68
CA PRO A 34 -15.32 0.53 -4.11
C PRO A 34 -14.18 1.12 -4.93
N GLU A 35 -13.79 2.36 -4.65
CA GLU A 35 -12.67 3.00 -5.33
C GLU A 35 -11.35 2.28 -5.04
N ALA A 36 -11.19 1.75 -3.82
CA ALA A 36 -10.01 1.02 -3.43
C ALA A 36 -9.86 -0.27 -4.23
N ILE A 37 -10.96 -0.94 -4.50
CA ILE A 37 -10.95 -2.18 -5.29
C ILE A 37 -10.45 -1.90 -6.71
N VAL A 38 -10.90 -0.83 -7.33
CA VAL A 38 -10.42 -0.43 -8.66
C VAL A 38 -8.91 -0.19 -8.65
N ILE A 39 -8.41 0.54 -7.65
CA ILE A 39 -6.98 0.84 -7.52
C ILE A 39 -6.18 -0.44 -7.30
N LEU A 40 -6.67 -1.33 -6.43
CA LEU A 40 -5.99 -2.59 -6.16
C LEU A 40 -5.98 -3.52 -7.38
N ASP A 41 -7.04 -3.53 -8.18
CA ASP A 41 -7.07 -4.32 -9.40
C ASP A 41 -6.04 -3.81 -10.41
N GLU A 42 -5.85 -2.49 -10.49
CA GLU A 42 -4.78 -1.91 -11.31
C GLU A 42 -3.40 -2.32 -10.80
N ALA A 43 -3.20 -2.30 -9.50
CA ALA A 43 -1.95 -2.73 -8.89
C ALA A 43 -1.67 -4.20 -9.17
N ILE A 44 -2.69 -5.05 -9.09
CA ILE A 44 -2.57 -6.47 -9.40
C ILE A 44 -2.10 -6.69 -10.84
N ALA A 45 -2.67 -5.94 -11.79
CA ALA A 45 -2.26 -6.03 -13.19
C ALA A 45 -0.78 -5.70 -13.35
N ILE A 46 -0.30 -4.67 -12.64
CA ILE A 46 1.12 -4.29 -12.65
C ILE A 46 1.98 -5.40 -12.04
N LEU A 47 1.56 -5.96 -10.92
CA LEU A 47 2.30 -7.02 -10.24
C LEU A 47 2.37 -8.28 -11.09
N GLN A 48 1.31 -8.59 -11.85
CA GLN A 48 1.30 -9.73 -12.77
C GLN A 48 2.22 -9.51 -13.97
N LYS A 49 2.31 -8.26 -14.43
CA LYS A 49 3.17 -7.89 -15.54
C LYS A 49 4.66 -7.95 -15.15
N TYR A 50 4.98 -7.69 -13.88
CA TYR A 50 6.36 -7.69 -13.39
C TYR A 50 6.49 -8.70 -12.24
N PRO A 51 6.62 -10.02 -12.56
CA PRO A 51 6.55 -11.07 -11.53
C PRO A 51 7.65 -11.02 -10.49
N GLN A 52 8.75 -10.31 -10.76
CA GLN A 52 9.87 -10.19 -9.82
C GLN A 52 9.69 -9.05 -8.80
N LEU A 53 8.66 -8.21 -8.97
CA LEU A 53 8.43 -7.12 -8.03
C LEU A 53 8.00 -7.65 -6.67
N LYS A 54 8.59 -7.08 -5.62
CA LYS A 54 8.14 -7.26 -4.24
C LYS A 54 7.65 -5.94 -3.70
N VAL A 55 6.60 -5.98 -2.90
CA VAL A 55 6.01 -4.77 -2.31
C VAL A 55 5.78 -4.96 -0.83
N GLU A 56 5.96 -3.88 -0.09
CA GLU A 56 5.55 -3.82 1.32
C GLU A 56 4.10 -3.33 1.38
N VAL A 57 3.28 -4.04 2.14
CA VAL A 57 1.87 -3.67 2.39
C VAL A 57 1.82 -2.98 3.74
N ALA A 58 1.74 -1.65 3.74
CA ALA A 58 1.93 -0.83 4.93
C ALA A 58 0.66 -0.03 5.24
N GLY A 59 0.06 -0.30 6.41
CA GLY A 59 -1.15 0.38 6.87
C GLY A 59 -0.84 1.59 7.74
N HIS A 60 -1.71 2.60 7.66
CA HIS A 60 -1.57 3.85 8.39
C HIS A 60 -2.91 4.37 8.86
N THR A 61 -2.87 5.23 9.88
CA THR A 61 -4.06 5.89 10.42
C THR A 61 -3.86 7.39 10.49
N ASP A 62 -4.95 8.13 10.77
CA ASP A 62 -4.85 9.49 11.25
C ASP A 62 -4.50 9.48 12.75
N SER A 63 -4.46 10.65 13.38
CA SER A 63 -4.06 10.78 14.80
C SER A 63 -5.22 10.71 15.78
N VAL A 64 -6.43 10.40 15.33
CA VAL A 64 -7.58 10.28 16.22
C VAL A 64 -7.54 8.95 16.95
N GLY A 65 -7.66 8.99 18.28
CA GLY A 65 -7.63 7.79 19.11
C GLY A 65 -6.26 7.55 19.74
N THR A 66 -6.12 6.44 20.45
CA THR A 66 -4.86 6.10 21.13
C THR A 66 -3.87 5.52 20.13
N GLU A 67 -2.59 5.58 20.47
CA GLU A 67 -1.54 4.99 19.62
C GLU A 67 -1.71 3.48 19.50
N GLU A 68 -2.06 2.80 20.60
CA GLU A 68 -2.27 1.35 20.58
C GLU A 68 -3.43 0.95 19.68
N TYR A 69 -4.54 1.69 19.76
CA TYR A 69 -5.70 1.42 18.91
C TYR A 69 -5.33 1.63 17.44
N ASN A 70 -4.64 2.71 17.14
CA ASN A 70 -4.24 3.04 15.78
C ASN A 70 -3.22 2.06 15.23
N GLN A 71 -2.33 1.53 16.07
CA GLN A 71 -1.41 0.48 15.64
C GLN A 71 -2.20 -0.74 15.19
N GLY A 72 -3.18 -1.19 15.97
CA GLY A 72 -4.02 -2.33 15.58
C GLY A 72 -4.86 -2.05 14.34
N LEU A 73 -5.42 -0.85 14.22
CA LEU A 73 -6.22 -0.47 13.05
C LEU A 73 -5.36 -0.45 11.78
N SER A 74 -4.14 0.08 11.87
CA SER A 74 -3.24 0.10 10.71
C SER A 74 -2.85 -1.30 10.27
N GLU A 75 -2.63 -2.21 11.22
CA GLU A 75 -2.37 -3.62 10.90
C GLU A 75 -3.56 -4.27 10.21
N ARG A 76 -4.78 -3.99 10.69
CA ARG A 76 -6.00 -4.52 10.05
C ARG A 76 -6.16 -3.98 8.64
N ARG A 77 -5.86 -2.70 8.40
CA ARG A 77 -5.90 -2.11 7.06
C ARG A 77 -4.90 -2.76 6.11
N ALA A 78 -3.68 -2.98 6.60
CA ALA A 78 -2.66 -3.67 5.81
C ALA A 78 -3.07 -5.11 5.53
N THR A 79 -3.63 -5.80 6.53
CA THR A 79 -4.09 -7.19 6.38
C THR A 79 -5.20 -7.29 5.35
N THR A 80 -6.15 -6.35 5.35
CA THR A 80 -7.24 -6.34 4.38
C THR A 80 -6.70 -6.27 2.95
N VAL A 81 -5.74 -5.38 2.71
CA VAL A 81 -5.13 -5.24 1.38
C VAL A 81 -4.31 -6.48 1.02
N HIS A 82 -3.52 -6.98 1.96
CA HIS A 82 -2.71 -8.19 1.76
C HIS A 82 -3.59 -9.37 1.36
N THR A 83 -4.69 -9.56 2.08
CA THR A 83 -5.63 -10.65 1.81
C THR A 83 -6.25 -10.50 0.41
N TYR A 84 -6.63 -9.27 0.03
CA TYR A 84 -7.20 -9.04 -1.29
C TYR A 84 -6.20 -9.42 -2.39
N LEU A 85 -4.92 -9.03 -2.21
CA LEU A 85 -3.89 -9.34 -3.20
C LEU A 85 -3.64 -10.84 -3.32
N THR A 86 -3.55 -11.55 -2.20
CA THR A 86 -3.33 -13.00 -2.23
C THR A 86 -4.54 -13.74 -2.78
N ASP A 87 -5.75 -13.30 -2.47
CA ASP A 87 -6.98 -13.91 -3.02
C ASP A 87 -7.05 -13.75 -4.53
N LYS A 88 -6.40 -12.73 -5.09
CA LYS A 88 -6.36 -12.49 -6.53
C LYS A 88 -5.16 -13.16 -7.21
N GLY A 89 -4.41 -13.98 -6.48
CA GLY A 89 -3.36 -14.80 -7.05
C GLY A 89 -1.96 -14.25 -6.92
N ILE A 90 -1.76 -13.15 -6.18
CA ILE A 90 -0.40 -12.65 -5.91
C ILE A 90 0.23 -13.52 -4.83
N ASP A 91 1.40 -14.08 -5.12
CA ASP A 91 2.11 -14.94 -4.18
C ASP A 91 2.51 -14.14 -2.93
N ALA A 92 2.19 -14.66 -1.76
CA ALA A 92 2.51 -14.03 -0.49
C ALA A 92 4.02 -13.81 -0.31
N ALA A 93 4.85 -14.63 -0.95
CA ALA A 93 6.31 -14.45 -0.90
C ALA A 93 6.77 -13.15 -1.56
N ARG A 94 5.93 -12.52 -2.38
CA ARG A 94 6.21 -11.24 -3.01
C ARG A 94 5.75 -10.05 -2.17
N LEU A 95 5.08 -10.32 -1.05
CA LEU A 95 4.50 -9.28 -0.20
C LEU A 95 5.23 -9.23 1.12
N VAL A 96 5.75 -8.06 1.48
CA VAL A 96 6.36 -7.82 2.78
C VAL A 96 5.27 -7.29 3.71
N GLY A 97 5.15 -7.88 4.88
CA GLY A 97 4.11 -7.55 5.84
C GLY A 97 2.97 -8.55 5.78
N PRO A 98 1.74 -8.18 6.15
CA PRO A 98 1.25 -6.81 6.37
C PRO A 98 1.89 -6.17 7.59
N VAL A 99 2.17 -4.87 7.48
CA VAL A 99 2.78 -4.12 8.58
C VAL A 99 1.95 -2.86 8.86
N GLY A 100 1.79 -2.53 10.15
CA GLY A 100 1.09 -1.33 10.57
C GLY A 100 2.04 -0.34 11.20
N PHE A 101 1.93 0.92 10.78
CA PHE A 101 2.72 2.02 11.33
C PHE A 101 1.90 2.95 12.21
N GLY A 102 0.60 2.64 12.43
CA GLY A 102 -0.26 3.49 13.24
C GLY A 102 -0.33 4.89 12.67
N GLU A 103 -0.23 5.89 13.55
CA GLU A 103 -0.28 7.30 13.16
C GLU A 103 1.12 7.92 12.96
N LEU A 104 2.19 7.12 13.00
CA LEU A 104 3.57 7.62 13.11
C LEU A 104 4.14 8.15 11.80
N ARG A 105 3.49 7.88 10.65
CA ARG A 105 4.00 8.28 9.33
C ARG A 105 2.93 9.02 8.53
N PRO A 106 2.51 10.21 8.98
CA PRO A 106 1.51 10.96 8.23
C PRO A 106 2.09 11.49 6.92
N ILE A 107 1.24 11.58 5.89
CA ILE A 107 1.61 12.22 4.63
C ILE A 107 0.95 13.59 4.48
N ASP A 108 0.07 13.95 5.41
CA ASP A 108 -0.62 15.23 5.41
C ASP A 108 -0.91 15.63 6.85
N THR A 109 -1.47 16.81 7.03
CA THR A 109 -1.83 17.31 8.36
C THR A 109 -2.97 16.49 8.96
N ASN A 110 -2.93 16.31 10.27
CA ASN A 110 -4.06 15.74 11.03
C ASN A 110 -5.02 16.82 11.54
N ASP A 111 -4.76 18.09 11.22
CA ASP A 111 -5.57 19.21 11.71
C ASP A 111 -6.85 19.41 10.90
N THR A 112 -6.92 18.89 9.68
CA THR A 112 -8.10 19.00 8.82
C THR A 112 -8.67 17.63 8.54
N SER A 113 -9.98 17.57 8.23
CA SER A 113 -10.62 16.30 7.87
C SER A 113 -10.05 15.75 6.57
N GLU A 114 -9.70 16.62 5.63
CA GLU A 114 -9.10 16.20 4.36
C GLU A 114 -7.71 15.60 4.57
N GLY A 115 -6.89 16.22 5.42
CA GLY A 115 -5.56 15.69 5.74
C GLY A 115 -5.65 14.36 6.48
N ARG A 116 -6.57 14.24 7.43
CA ARG A 116 -6.80 12.97 8.13
C ARG A 116 -7.24 11.88 7.16
N ALA A 117 -8.11 12.20 6.21
CA ALA A 117 -8.57 11.23 5.21
C ALA A 117 -7.40 10.71 4.38
N ARG A 118 -6.45 11.57 4.01
CA ARG A 118 -5.27 11.14 3.26
C ARG A 118 -4.35 10.27 4.10
N ASN A 119 -4.30 10.49 5.41
CA ASN A 119 -3.46 9.67 6.31
C ASN A 119 -4.05 8.28 6.55
N ARG A 120 -5.36 8.10 6.41
CA ARG A 120 -6.01 6.79 6.56
C ARG A 120 -5.83 5.97 5.28
N ARG A 121 -4.72 5.21 5.22
CA ARG A 121 -4.35 4.53 3.98
C ARG A 121 -3.57 3.24 4.21
N THR A 122 -3.50 2.41 3.18
CA THR A 122 -2.49 1.35 3.06
C THR A 122 -1.66 1.65 1.82
N GLU A 123 -0.35 1.68 1.98
CA GLU A 123 0.59 1.91 0.89
C GLU A 123 1.11 0.60 0.34
N LEU A 124 1.42 0.59 -0.96
CA LEU A 124 2.12 -0.50 -1.62
C LEU A 124 3.48 0.01 -2.05
N ASN A 125 4.51 -0.31 -1.27
CA ASN A 125 5.84 0.25 -1.45
C ASN A 125 6.75 -0.76 -2.14
N VAL A 126 7.22 -0.44 -3.34
CA VAL A 126 8.11 -1.32 -4.10
C VAL A 126 9.43 -1.49 -3.36
N GLN A 127 9.87 -2.74 -3.21
CA GLN A 127 11.03 -3.12 -2.40
C GLN A 127 12.28 -3.45 -3.22
N ASN A 128 12.22 -3.42 -4.51
CA ASN A 128 13.38 -3.77 -5.35
C ASN A 128 14.31 -2.59 -5.56
#